data_a4448db9fc138668d52bce9be6ab1d18
#
_entry.id   a4448db9fc138668d52bce9be6ab1d18
#
_cell.length_a   1.000
_cell.length_b   1.000
_cell.length_c   1.000
_cell.angle_alpha   90.00
_cell.angle_beta   90.00
_cell.angle_gamma   90.00
#
_symmetry.space_group_name_H-M   'P 1'
#
loop_
_entity.id
_entity.type
_entity.pdbx_description
1 polymer ?
#
loop_
_entity_poly.entity_id
_entity_poly.type
_entity_poly.pdbx_seq_one_letter_code
_entity_poly.pdbx_strand_id
1 'polypeptide(L)'
;MTQRDRRAVAAWLFLCAALVFAIVLVGGITRLTRSGLSIVEWQPLVGALPPLSQAHWAELFARYRETPEFRLVNYDMTLQGFKGIFWWEYIHRLLARGVGFVFLLPYLWFLLKRRLDKPLAWKLAGIFLLGGLQGAVGWIMVQSGLIEDPKVNPVRLAAHLGIALAIFSAELWLALELVSPRKNPVEGLPRALPFVIFAMALSGGMVAGLRAGYAYNSFPLMNGQLVPPEVLMLEPWWRNFLYNMATVQLVHRAFFWLLSIVIPIVWWRARGTVAGHALLAAFILQAALGISTLLLGVPVGLGAVHQGGAVLLLAAAIWTAHSAPAHPAYRAIHVPA
;
A
#
# COMPACT_ATOMS: atom_id res chain seq x y z
N MET A 1 24.75 17.80 -9.22
CA MET A 1 25.02 16.40 -8.77
C MET A 1 25.97 15.69 -9.71
N THR A 2 26.96 14.92 -9.18
CA THR A 2 27.81 14.03 -10.00
C THR A 2 27.06 12.76 -10.40
N GLN A 3 27.55 12.04 -11.43
CA GLN A 3 26.99 10.74 -11.83
C GLN A 3 27.04 9.70 -10.68
N ARG A 4 28.11 9.73 -9.88
CA ARG A 4 28.29 8.88 -8.70
C ARG A 4 27.23 9.18 -7.64
N ASP A 5 26.96 10.46 -7.37
CA ASP A 5 25.96 10.86 -6.39
C ASP A 5 24.55 10.45 -6.84
N ARG A 6 24.23 10.63 -8.14
CA ARG A 6 22.93 10.19 -8.71
C ARG A 6 22.69 8.71 -8.49
N ARG A 7 23.70 7.86 -8.78
CA ARG A 7 23.58 6.39 -8.56
C ARG A 7 23.45 6.05 -7.08
N ALA A 8 24.19 6.72 -6.19
CA ALA A 8 24.09 6.47 -4.76
C ALA A 8 22.73 6.84 -4.19
N VAL A 9 22.19 8.02 -4.57
CA VAL A 9 20.84 8.46 -4.15
C VAL A 9 19.76 7.53 -4.74
N ALA A 10 19.89 7.12 -6.00
CA ALA A 10 18.95 6.19 -6.61
C ALA A 10 18.94 4.83 -5.91
N ALA A 11 20.10 4.25 -5.59
CA ALA A 11 20.21 2.99 -4.87
C ALA A 11 19.56 3.07 -3.48
N TRP A 12 19.80 4.18 -2.77
CA TRP A 12 19.15 4.43 -1.49
C TRP A 12 17.62 4.55 -1.62
N LEU A 13 17.09 5.27 -2.62
CA LEU A 13 15.66 5.38 -2.86
C LEU A 13 15.02 4.04 -3.25
N PHE A 14 15.70 3.20 -4.04
CA PHE A 14 15.23 1.83 -4.30
C PHE A 14 15.17 1.00 -3.02
N LEU A 15 16.16 1.13 -2.13
CA LEU A 15 16.12 0.49 -0.81
C LEU A 15 14.93 0.98 0.02
N CYS A 16 14.68 2.29 0.07
CA CYS A 16 13.53 2.85 0.78
C CYS A 16 12.22 2.31 0.21
N ALA A 17 12.03 2.31 -1.11
CA ALA A 17 10.86 1.74 -1.76
C ALA A 17 10.68 0.24 -1.44
N ALA A 18 11.76 -0.54 -1.42
CA ALA A 18 11.72 -1.96 -1.04
C ALA A 18 11.30 -2.13 0.44
N LEU A 19 11.73 -1.25 1.34
CA LEU A 19 11.32 -1.25 2.74
C LEU A 19 9.85 -0.82 2.91
N VAL A 20 9.37 0.15 2.12
CA VAL A 20 7.94 0.51 2.09
C VAL A 20 7.11 -0.67 1.55
N PHE A 21 7.57 -1.37 0.54
CA PHE A 21 6.93 -2.62 0.09
C PHE A 21 6.86 -3.66 1.22
N ALA A 22 7.95 -3.89 1.92
CA ALA A 22 8.01 -4.86 3.01
C ALA A 22 7.04 -4.50 4.16
N ILE A 23 7.00 -3.22 4.56
CA ILE A 23 6.08 -2.79 5.63
C ILE A 23 4.61 -2.86 5.21
N VAL A 24 4.28 -2.63 3.93
CA VAL A 24 2.93 -2.82 3.39
C VAL A 24 2.52 -4.29 3.50
N LEU A 25 3.41 -5.25 3.20
CA LEU A 25 3.16 -6.68 3.39
C LEU A 25 2.90 -7.03 4.86
N VAL A 26 3.79 -6.60 5.75
CA VAL A 26 3.64 -6.86 7.21
C VAL A 26 2.36 -6.22 7.74
N GLY A 27 2.02 -5.00 7.31
CA GLY A 27 0.77 -4.34 7.64
C GLY A 27 -0.46 -5.12 7.18
N GLY A 28 -0.40 -5.74 6.00
CA GLY A 28 -1.43 -6.66 5.51
C GLY A 28 -1.61 -7.88 6.39
N ILE A 29 -0.52 -8.52 6.81
CA ILE A 29 -0.55 -9.65 7.75
C ILE A 29 -1.13 -9.20 9.09
N THR A 30 -0.63 -8.09 9.66
CA THR A 30 -1.13 -7.50 10.91
C THR A 30 -2.64 -7.27 10.87
N ARG A 31 -3.15 -6.78 9.73
CA ARG A 31 -4.58 -6.56 9.51
C ARG A 31 -5.36 -7.88 9.43
N LEU A 32 -4.86 -8.86 8.63
CA LEU A 32 -5.54 -10.14 8.41
C LEU A 32 -5.55 -11.03 9.64
N THR A 33 -4.52 -10.97 10.48
CA THR A 33 -4.42 -11.67 11.77
C THR A 33 -5.12 -10.95 12.92
N ARG A 34 -5.79 -9.80 12.66
CA ARG A 34 -6.41 -8.95 13.70
C ARG A 34 -5.43 -8.54 14.79
N SER A 35 -4.17 -8.28 14.45
CA SER A 35 -3.12 -7.94 15.41
C SER A 35 -2.99 -6.43 15.66
N GLY A 36 -3.62 -5.59 14.84
CA GLY A 36 -3.35 -4.14 14.81
C GLY A 36 -3.97 -3.31 15.95
N LEU A 37 -4.57 -3.93 16.95
CA LEU A 37 -5.13 -3.29 18.16
C LEU A 37 -4.52 -3.88 19.44
N SER A 38 -3.45 -4.67 19.36
CA SER A 38 -2.82 -5.34 20.51
C SER A 38 -1.94 -4.41 21.36
N ILE A 39 -1.40 -3.33 20.75
CA ILE A 39 -0.55 -2.34 21.43
C ILE A 39 -1.36 -1.05 21.65
N VAL A 40 -1.86 -0.89 22.85
CA VAL A 40 -2.81 0.18 23.23
C VAL A 40 -2.17 1.56 23.28
N GLU A 41 -0.86 1.65 23.58
CA GLU A 41 -0.17 2.91 23.74
C GLU A 41 0.60 3.34 22.51
N TRP A 42 0.60 4.65 22.26
CA TRP A 42 1.50 5.24 21.28
C TRP A 42 2.82 5.63 21.96
N GLN A 43 3.83 4.81 21.75
CA GLN A 43 5.18 5.03 22.27
C GLN A 43 6.16 5.12 21.09
N PRO A 44 6.29 6.28 20.44
CA PRO A 44 7.06 6.40 19.21
C PRO A 44 8.56 6.09 19.38
N LEU A 45 9.15 6.40 20.54
CA LEU A 45 10.56 6.17 20.84
C LEU A 45 10.77 4.98 21.78
N VAL A 46 10.13 4.98 22.95
CA VAL A 46 10.34 3.96 24.01
C VAL A 46 9.84 2.59 23.58
N GLY A 47 8.75 2.52 22.80
CA GLY A 47 8.18 1.26 22.30
C GLY A 47 9.04 0.55 21.22
N ALA A 48 10.33 0.88 21.10
CA ALA A 48 11.27 0.15 20.23
C ALA A 48 11.86 -1.10 20.90
N LEU A 49 11.77 -1.22 22.23
CA LEU A 49 12.21 -2.41 22.95
C LEU A 49 11.02 -3.36 23.18
N PRO A 50 11.17 -4.66 22.87
CA PRO A 50 10.12 -5.63 23.17
C PRO A 50 10.03 -5.90 24.67
N PRO A 51 8.90 -6.48 25.15
CA PRO A 51 8.79 -6.90 26.54
C PRO A 51 9.83 -7.97 26.88
N LEU A 52 10.69 -7.70 27.88
CA LEU A 52 11.81 -8.58 28.25
C LEU A 52 11.53 -9.49 29.44
N SER A 53 10.45 -9.23 30.21
CA SER A 53 10.12 -10.02 31.42
C SER A 53 8.68 -10.53 31.40
N GLN A 54 8.42 -11.61 32.13
CA GLN A 54 7.05 -12.13 32.30
C GLN A 54 6.11 -11.11 32.96
N ALA A 55 6.63 -10.31 33.90
CA ALA A 55 5.87 -9.24 34.55
C ALA A 55 5.40 -8.19 33.54
N HIS A 56 6.29 -7.75 32.64
CA HIS A 56 5.97 -6.80 31.58
C HIS A 56 4.96 -7.39 30.56
N TRP A 57 5.07 -8.67 30.20
CA TRP A 57 4.06 -9.34 29.37
C TRP A 57 2.69 -9.38 30.05
N ALA A 58 2.64 -9.69 31.36
CA ALA A 58 1.40 -9.72 32.11
C ALA A 58 0.75 -8.32 32.21
N GLU A 59 1.55 -7.27 32.37
CA GLU A 59 1.08 -5.89 32.40
C GLU A 59 0.46 -5.47 31.05
N LEU A 60 1.17 -5.73 29.92
CA LEU A 60 0.65 -5.39 28.60
C LEU A 60 -0.63 -6.16 28.27
N PHE A 61 -0.70 -7.44 28.67
CA PHE A 61 -1.90 -8.24 28.51
C PHE A 61 -3.06 -7.71 29.37
N ALA A 62 -2.79 -7.28 30.61
CA ALA A 62 -3.81 -6.66 31.47
C ALA A 62 -4.42 -5.41 30.81
N ARG A 63 -3.58 -4.54 30.23
CA ARG A 63 -4.04 -3.35 29.48
C ARG A 63 -4.84 -3.71 28.23
N TYR A 64 -4.41 -4.75 27.47
CA TYR A 64 -5.16 -5.23 26.31
C TYR A 64 -6.54 -5.76 26.71
N ARG A 65 -6.67 -6.43 27.85
CA ARG A 65 -7.96 -6.94 28.37
C ARG A 65 -8.98 -5.85 28.65
N GLU A 66 -8.57 -4.60 28.81
CA GLU A 66 -9.45 -3.45 28.99
C GLU A 66 -10.03 -2.94 27.67
N THR A 67 -9.46 -3.35 26.52
CA THR A 67 -9.90 -2.89 25.21
C THR A 67 -11.24 -3.50 24.76
N PRO A 68 -12.00 -2.80 23.91
CA PRO A 68 -13.19 -3.36 23.27
C PRO A 68 -12.89 -4.63 22.47
N GLU A 69 -11.71 -4.73 21.83
CA GLU A 69 -11.34 -5.91 21.05
C GLU A 69 -11.24 -7.16 21.93
N PHE A 70 -10.60 -7.06 23.08
CA PHE A 70 -10.58 -8.20 24.01
C PHE A 70 -11.99 -8.56 24.48
N ARG A 71 -12.76 -7.57 24.94
CA ARG A 71 -14.09 -7.81 25.56
C ARG A 71 -15.11 -8.38 24.58
N LEU A 72 -15.07 -7.97 23.32
CA LEU A 72 -16.10 -8.30 22.32
C LEU A 72 -15.68 -9.40 21.33
N VAL A 73 -14.36 -9.61 21.13
CA VAL A 73 -13.85 -10.50 20.08
C VAL A 73 -12.94 -11.59 20.64
N ASN A 74 -12.03 -11.24 21.55
CA ASN A 74 -10.95 -12.09 22.05
C ASN A 74 -11.07 -12.39 23.54
N TYR A 75 -12.29 -12.44 24.09
CA TYR A 75 -12.59 -12.55 25.53
C TYR A 75 -12.01 -13.80 26.21
N ASP A 76 -11.72 -14.85 25.44
CA ASP A 76 -11.12 -16.11 25.88
C ASP A 76 -9.62 -16.22 25.58
N MET A 77 -9.01 -15.15 25.00
CA MET A 77 -7.61 -15.16 24.60
C MET A 77 -6.68 -15.33 25.81
N THR A 78 -5.75 -16.26 25.68
CA THR A 78 -4.69 -16.48 26.68
C THR A 78 -3.52 -15.50 26.47
N LEU A 79 -2.63 -15.39 27.48
CA LEU A 79 -1.38 -14.63 27.35
C LEU A 79 -0.54 -15.10 26.15
N GLN A 80 -0.54 -16.41 25.85
CA GLN A 80 0.19 -16.95 24.71
C GLN A 80 -0.42 -16.51 23.38
N GLY A 81 -1.75 -16.50 23.26
CA GLY A 81 -2.46 -15.95 22.11
C GLY A 81 -2.18 -14.45 21.90
N PHE A 82 -2.20 -13.68 23.00
CA PHE A 82 -1.85 -12.26 22.98
C PHE A 82 -0.43 -12.01 22.48
N LYS A 83 0.57 -12.80 22.92
CA LYS A 83 1.94 -12.69 22.39
C LYS A 83 1.99 -12.87 20.86
N GLY A 84 1.17 -13.77 20.30
CA GLY A 84 1.08 -13.99 18.86
C GLY A 84 0.64 -12.76 18.08
N ILE A 85 -0.43 -12.09 18.52
CA ILE A 85 -0.91 -10.87 17.88
C ILE A 85 -0.01 -9.66 18.15
N PHE A 86 0.55 -9.57 19.34
CA PHE A 86 1.48 -8.51 19.73
C PHE A 86 2.70 -8.46 18.81
N TRP A 87 3.32 -9.61 18.48
CA TRP A 87 4.53 -9.63 17.66
C TRP A 87 4.30 -9.10 16.24
N TRP A 88 3.16 -9.37 15.62
CA TRP A 88 2.86 -8.83 14.29
C TRP A 88 2.75 -7.31 14.31
N GLU A 89 2.04 -6.75 15.30
CA GLU A 89 1.94 -5.30 15.44
C GLU A 89 3.27 -4.66 15.82
N TYR A 90 4.02 -5.27 16.74
CA TYR A 90 5.33 -4.81 17.14
C TYR A 90 6.32 -4.75 15.97
N ILE A 91 6.43 -5.82 15.16
CA ILE A 91 7.29 -5.86 13.97
C ILE A 91 6.88 -4.79 12.98
N HIS A 92 5.57 -4.60 12.73
CA HIS A 92 5.08 -3.54 11.86
C HIS A 92 5.51 -2.15 12.37
N ARG A 93 5.32 -1.86 13.66
CA ARG A 93 5.73 -0.59 14.27
C ARG A 93 7.26 -0.41 14.28
N LEU A 94 8.02 -1.47 14.49
CA LEU A 94 9.48 -1.45 14.47
C LEU A 94 10.01 -1.15 13.06
N LEU A 95 9.48 -1.84 12.04
CA LEU A 95 9.79 -1.57 10.65
C LEU A 95 9.47 -0.12 10.25
N ALA A 96 8.32 0.41 10.69
CA ALA A 96 7.95 1.80 10.42
C ALA A 96 9.01 2.79 10.94
N ARG A 97 9.52 2.57 12.16
CA ARG A 97 10.63 3.36 12.71
C ARG A 97 11.90 3.19 11.89
N GLY A 98 12.23 1.94 11.56
CA GLY A 98 13.41 1.61 10.74
C GLY A 98 13.39 2.29 9.38
N VAL A 99 12.25 2.27 8.67
CA VAL A 99 12.07 2.98 7.39
C VAL A 99 12.33 4.48 7.56
N GLY A 100 11.79 5.09 8.61
CA GLY A 100 12.03 6.50 8.91
C GLY A 100 13.51 6.83 9.10
N PHE A 101 14.26 6.02 9.85
CA PHE A 101 15.71 6.21 10.04
C PHE A 101 16.52 5.94 8.77
N VAL A 102 16.22 4.88 8.03
CA VAL A 102 16.89 4.56 6.75
C VAL A 102 16.64 5.65 5.71
N PHE A 103 15.53 6.35 5.77
CA PHE A 103 15.28 7.52 4.94
C PHE A 103 16.02 8.75 5.47
N LEU A 104 15.84 9.11 6.74
CA LEU A 104 16.31 10.37 7.32
C LEU A 104 17.83 10.47 7.36
N LEU A 105 18.54 9.43 7.83
CA LEU A 105 19.99 9.54 8.05
C LEU A 105 20.77 9.75 6.75
N PRO A 106 20.53 8.99 5.66
CA PRO A 106 21.19 9.27 4.39
C PRO A 106 20.72 10.60 3.77
N TYR A 107 19.45 10.99 3.91
CA TYR A 107 18.96 12.28 3.44
C TYR A 107 19.76 13.43 4.05
N LEU A 108 19.90 13.45 5.38
CA LEU A 108 20.69 14.45 6.09
C LEU A 108 22.17 14.41 5.67
N TRP A 109 22.73 13.22 5.51
CA TRP A 109 24.11 13.07 5.07
C TRP A 109 24.34 13.64 3.66
N PHE A 110 23.49 13.30 2.68
CA PHE A 110 23.56 13.86 1.33
C PHE A 110 23.37 15.38 1.33
N LEU A 111 22.46 15.90 2.16
CA LEU A 111 22.17 17.31 2.30
C LEU A 111 23.38 18.07 2.86
N LEU A 112 23.95 17.61 3.99
CA LEU A 112 25.12 18.20 4.65
C LEU A 112 26.37 18.17 3.75
N LYS A 113 26.55 17.10 2.97
CA LYS A 113 27.66 16.97 2.01
C LYS A 113 27.38 17.70 0.68
N ARG A 114 26.28 18.47 0.58
CA ARG A 114 25.89 19.23 -0.62
C ARG A 114 25.87 18.39 -1.89
N ARG A 115 25.45 17.10 -1.76
CA ARG A 115 25.38 16.15 -2.88
C ARG A 115 24.01 16.13 -3.57
N LEU A 116 23.03 16.86 -3.03
CA LEU A 116 21.69 17.04 -3.61
C LEU A 116 21.60 18.42 -4.26
N ASP A 117 20.96 18.50 -5.42
CA ASP A 117 20.49 19.79 -5.93
C ASP A 117 19.23 20.25 -5.17
N LYS A 118 18.97 21.57 -5.20
CA LYS A 118 17.83 22.14 -4.45
C LYS A 118 16.47 21.50 -4.78
N PRO A 119 16.10 21.29 -6.06
CA PRO A 119 14.82 20.68 -6.39
C PRO A 119 14.65 19.27 -5.81
N LEU A 120 15.69 18.43 -5.89
CA LEU A 120 15.66 17.08 -5.35
C LEU A 120 15.60 17.11 -3.81
N ALA A 121 16.36 17.97 -3.15
CA ALA A 121 16.34 18.11 -1.70
C ALA A 121 14.93 18.44 -1.19
N TRP A 122 14.21 19.36 -1.83
CA TRP A 122 12.82 19.68 -1.47
C TRP A 122 11.83 18.53 -1.73
N LYS A 123 11.99 17.79 -2.84
CA LYS A 123 11.17 16.59 -3.11
C LYS A 123 11.37 15.53 -2.03
N LEU A 124 12.62 15.29 -1.63
CA LEU A 124 12.94 14.34 -0.55
C LEU A 124 12.42 14.81 0.82
N ALA A 125 12.50 16.11 1.12
CA ALA A 125 11.88 16.69 2.31
C ALA A 125 10.35 16.45 2.31
N GLY A 126 9.69 16.65 1.17
CA GLY A 126 8.25 16.34 1.01
C GLY A 126 7.91 14.89 1.26
N ILE A 127 8.72 13.94 0.76
CA ILE A 127 8.55 12.50 1.04
C ILE A 127 8.72 12.21 2.53
N PHE A 128 9.71 12.81 3.19
CA PHE A 128 9.89 12.65 4.63
C PHE A 128 8.71 13.17 5.44
N LEU A 129 8.15 14.33 5.06
CA LEU A 129 6.93 14.88 5.69
C LEU A 129 5.71 13.96 5.48
N LEU A 130 5.57 13.36 4.29
CA LEU A 130 4.55 12.33 4.04
C LEU A 130 4.78 11.11 4.94
N GLY A 131 6.02 10.72 5.21
CA GLY A 131 6.37 9.68 6.19
C GLY A 131 5.90 10.02 7.60
N GLY A 132 6.08 11.27 8.04
CA GLY A 132 5.54 11.77 9.30
C GLY A 132 4.02 11.73 9.35
N LEU A 133 3.35 12.19 8.28
CA LEU A 133 1.89 12.10 8.14
C LEU A 133 1.41 10.65 8.15
N GLN A 134 2.13 9.73 7.51
CA GLN A 134 1.84 8.29 7.52
C GLN A 134 1.79 7.74 8.95
N GLY A 135 2.75 8.13 9.79
CA GLY A 135 2.77 7.76 11.21
C GLY A 135 1.57 8.31 11.98
N ALA A 136 1.22 9.58 11.78
CA ALA A 136 0.07 10.23 12.42
C ALA A 136 -1.26 9.59 12.00
N VAL A 137 -1.46 9.35 10.68
CA VAL A 137 -2.67 8.71 10.16
C VAL A 137 -2.77 7.26 10.65
N GLY A 138 -1.63 6.53 10.73
CA GLY A 138 -1.59 5.18 11.31
C GLY A 138 -2.04 5.17 12.77
N TRP A 139 -1.60 6.13 13.57
CA TRP A 139 -2.04 6.26 14.97
C TRP A 139 -3.55 6.58 15.07
N ILE A 140 -4.04 7.58 14.34
CA ILE A 140 -5.47 7.94 14.29
C ILE A 140 -6.32 6.76 13.84
N MET A 141 -5.79 5.93 12.94
CA MET A 141 -6.46 4.70 12.48
C MET A 141 -6.60 3.69 13.62
N VAL A 142 -5.53 3.39 14.34
CA VAL A 142 -5.54 2.44 15.49
C VAL A 142 -6.45 2.95 16.60
N GLN A 143 -6.38 4.23 16.96
CA GLN A 143 -7.25 4.83 17.98
C GLN A 143 -8.74 4.63 17.68
N SER A 144 -9.15 4.62 16.41
CA SER A 144 -10.56 4.41 16.07
C SER A 144 -11.11 3.04 16.45
N GLY A 145 -10.25 2.04 16.59
CA GLY A 145 -10.64 0.68 17.02
C GLY A 145 -10.45 0.41 18.51
N LEU A 146 -9.87 1.36 19.26
CA LEU A 146 -9.63 1.21 20.70
C LEU A 146 -10.70 1.86 21.59
N ILE A 147 -11.63 2.65 21.02
CA ILE A 147 -12.57 3.45 21.81
C ILE A 147 -13.90 2.69 22.03
N GLU A 148 -14.63 2.37 20.98
CA GLU A 148 -15.99 1.79 21.09
C GLU A 148 -16.18 0.51 20.28
N ASP A 149 -15.82 0.51 19.00
CA ASP A 149 -15.97 -0.65 18.09
C ASP A 149 -14.58 -1.22 17.77
N PRO A 150 -14.31 -2.51 18.01
CA PRO A 150 -13.03 -3.15 17.69
C PRO A 150 -12.84 -3.34 16.18
N LYS A 151 -13.12 -2.30 15.42
CA LYS A 151 -12.95 -2.26 13.97
C LYS A 151 -12.22 -0.99 13.56
N VAL A 152 -11.15 -1.16 12.82
CA VAL A 152 -10.49 -0.03 12.17
C VAL A 152 -11.42 0.55 11.10
N ASN A 153 -11.60 1.86 11.13
CA ASN A 153 -12.42 2.56 10.12
C ASN A 153 -11.84 2.31 8.71
N PRO A 154 -12.66 1.81 7.75
CA PRO A 154 -12.19 1.44 6.41
C PRO A 154 -11.60 2.60 5.63
N VAL A 155 -12.13 3.82 5.80
CA VAL A 155 -11.61 5.02 5.12
C VAL A 155 -10.23 5.40 5.66
N ARG A 156 -10.02 5.31 7.00
CA ARG A 156 -8.70 5.57 7.60
C ARG A 156 -7.67 4.53 7.18
N LEU A 157 -8.08 3.26 7.05
CA LEU A 157 -7.22 2.20 6.52
C LEU A 157 -6.82 2.46 5.07
N ALA A 158 -7.79 2.83 4.21
CA ALA A 158 -7.51 3.17 2.82
C ALA A 158 -6.63 4.41 2.69
N ALA A 159 -6.83 5.43 3.53
CA ALA A 159 -5.99 6.62 3.57
C ALA A 159 -4.55 6.29 3.99
N HIS A 160 -4.37 5.48 5.04
CA HIS A 160 -3.06 5.02 5.50
C HIS A 160 -2.32 4.22 4.39
N LEU A 161 -3.00 3.28 3.74
CA LEU A 161 -2.46 2.55 2.59
C LEU A 161 -2.12 3.51 1.43
N GLY A 162 -2.99 4.49 1.15
CA GLY A 162 -2.80 5.46 0.08
C GLY A 162 -1.54 6.32 0.28
N ILE A 163 -1.29 6.80 1.48
CA ILE A 163 -0.07 7.56 1.78
C ILE A 163 1.17 6.67 1.61
N ALA A 164 1.13 5.41 2.07
CA ALA A 164 2.23 4.46 1.88
C ALA A 164 2.53 4.22 0.38
N LEU A 165 1.49 4.01 -0.44
CA LEU A 165 1.64 3.84 -1.89
C LEU A 165 2.11 5.12 -2.58
N ALA A 166 1.73 6.30 -2.11
CA ALA A 166 2.22 7.58 -2.62
C ALA A 166 3.72 7.77 -2.34
N ILE A 167 4.17 7.47 -1.10
CA ILE A 167 5.60 7.46 -0.73
C ILE A 167 6.36 6.49 -1.62
N PHE A 168 5.91 5.23 -1.71
CA PHE A 168 6.50 4.20 -2.58
C PHE A 168 6.63 4.67 -4.03
N SER A 169 5.56 5.23 -4.58
CA SER A 169 5.51 5.70 -5.97
C SER A 169 6.47 6.86 -6.22
N ALA A 170 6.57 7.80 -5.26
CA ALA A 170 7.47 8.95 -5.35
C ALA A 170 8.94 8.52 -5.25
N GLU A 171 9.28 7.62 -4.32
CA GLU A 171 10.63 7.07 -4.18
C GLU A 171 11.05 6.31 -5.44
N LEU A 172 10.18 5.41 -5.93
CA LEU A 172 10.45 4.63 -7.15
C LEU A 172 10.61 5.54 -8.37
N TRP A 173 9.72 6.52 -8.56
CA TRP A 173 9.80 7.46 -9.68
C TRP A 173 11.09 8.27 -9.66
N LEU A 174 11.47 8.83 -8.49
CA LEU A 174 12.71 9.60 -8.35
C LEU A 174 13.95 8.72 -8.57
N ALA A 175 13.94 7.49 -8.07
CA ALA A 175 15.04 6.55 -8.29
C ALA A 175 15.22 6.25 -9.79
N LEU A 176 14.15 5.96 -10.53
CA LEU A 176 14.17 5.74 -11.97
C LEU A 176 14.68 6.98 -12.72
N GLU A 177 14.21 8.18 -12.35
CA GLU A 177 14.63 9.45 -12.98
C GLU A 177 16.12 9.74 -12.74
N LEU A 178 16.65 9.35 -11.57
CA LEU A 178 18.08 9.50 -11.28
C LEU A 178 18.96 8.52 -12.08
N VAL A 179 18.49 7.30 -12.33
CA VAL A 179 19.23 6.29 -13.11
C VAL A 179 19.13 6.54 -14.59
N SER A 180 17.94 6.85 -15.09
CA SER A 180 17.63 7.04 -16.50
C SER A 180 16.75 8.27 -16.71
N PRO A 181 17.34 9.48 -16.76
CA PRO A 181 16.59 10.72 -16.94
C PRO A 181 15.76 10.71 -18.20
N ARG A 182 14.50 11.06 -18.07
CA ARG A 182 13.61 11.20 -19.22
C ARG A 182 13.91 12.48 -19.99
N LYS A 183 13.88 12.37 -21.30
CA LYS A 183 14.00 13.53 -22.21
C LYS A 183 12.63 14.13 -22.57
N ASN A 184 11.56 13.31 -22.50
CA ASN A 184 10.22 13.71 -22.91
C ASN A 184 9.18 13.42 -21.83
N PRO A 185 8.10 14.20 -21.72
CA PRO A 185 7.02 13.93 -20.79
C PRO A 185 6.32 12.60 -21.09
N VAL A 186 5.74 11.97 -20.07
CA VAL A 186 4.88 10.80 -20.23
C VAL A 186 3.50 11.27 -20.66
N GLU A 187 2.94 10.67 -21.70
CA GLU A 187 1.63 11.04 -22.24
C GLU A 187 0.71 9.82 -22.42
N GLY A 188 -0.59 10.09 -22.53
CA GLY A 188 -1.60 9.08 -22.83
C GLY A 188 -1.80 8.03 -21.74
N LEU A 189 -2.22 6.84 -22.15
CA LEU A 189 -2.54 5.73 -21.25
C LEU A 189 -1.40 5.32 -20.31
N PRO A 190 -0.12 5.25 -20.73
CA PRO A 190 0.97 4.94 -19.80
C PRO A 190 1.08 5.93 -18.64
N ARG A 191 0.74 7.22 -18.84
CA ARG A 191 0.71 8.22 -17.75
C ARG A 191 -0.43 7.99 -16.78
N ALA A 192 -1.60 7.62 -17.28
CA ALA A 192 -2.81 7.43 -16.47
C ALA A 192 -2.78 6.11 -15.69
N LEU A 193 -2.13 5.06 -16.22
CA LEU A 193 -2.20 3.70 -15.69
C LEU A 193 -1.76 3.58 -14.22
N PRO A 194 -0.64 4.16 -13.75
CA PRO A 194 -0.27 4.11 -12.34
C PRO A 194 -1.34 4.68 -11.42
N PHE A 195 -2.04 5.74 -11.82
CA PHE A 195 -3.13 6.34 -11.04
C PHE A 195 -4.36 5.45 -10.97
N VAL A 196 -4.70 4.76 -12.07
CA VAL A 196 -5.83 3.80 -12.09
C VAL A 196 -5.51 2.61 -11.20
N ILE A 197 -4.29 2.07 -11.25
CA ILE A 197 -3.85 0.98 -10.37
C ILE A 197 -3.80 1.43 -8.90
N PHE A 198 -3.35 2.64 -8.64
CA PHE A 198 -3.38 3.25 -7.31
C PHE A 198 -4.82 3.32 -6.77
N ALA A 199 -5.77 3.82 -7.57
CA ALA A 199 -7.18 3.87 -7.19
C ALA A 199 -7.76 2.47 -6.95
N MET A 200 -7.40 1.47 -7.79
CA MET A 200 -7.76 0.06 -7.55
C MET A 200 -7.19 -0.46 -6.22
N ALA A 201 -5.95 -0.14 -5.90
CA ALA A 201 -5.34 -0.56 -4.62
C ALA A 201 -6.07 0.06 -3.42
N LEU A 202 -6.49 1.34 -3.52
CA LEU A 202 -7.33 1.98 -2.49
C LEU A 202 -8.69 1.29 -2.35
N SER A 203 -9.34 0.94 -3.46
CA SER A 203 -10.60 0.19 -3.41
C SER A 203 -10.40 -1.18 -2.75
N GLY A 204 -9.26 -1.85 -2.98
CA GLY A 204 -8.84 -3.06 -2.27
C GLY A 204 -8.65 -2.84 -0.76
N GLY A 205 -8.10 -1.68 -0.36
CA GLY A 205 -8.02 -1.25 1.02
C GLY A 205 -9.41 -1.10 1.68
N MET A 206 -10.40 -0.58 0.94
CA MET A 206 -11.80 -0.51 1.38
C MET A 206 -12.43 -1.90 1.53
N VAL A 207 -12.20 -2.81 0.55
CA VAL A 207 -12.64 -4.22 0.63
C VAL A 207 -12.05 -4.88 1.88
N ALA A 208 -10.76 -4.69 2.15
CA ALA A 208 -10.10 -5.22 3.34
C ALA A 208 -10.67 -4.59 4.62
N GLY A 209 -10.85 -3.28 4.67
CA GLY A 209 -11.39 -2.54 5.81
C GLY A 209 -12.78 -3.02 6.23
N LEU A 210 -13.67 -3.18 5.27
CA LEU A 210 -15.03 -3.68 5.48
C LEU A 210 -15.12 -5.20 5.62
N ARG A 211 -14.02 -5.95 5.41
CA ARG A 211 -14.06 -7.41 5.26
C ARG A 211 -15.02 -7.88 4.17
N ALA A 212 -15.23 -7.07 3.14
CA ALA A 212 -16.17 -7.35 2.07
C ALA A 212 -15.79 -8.60 1.27
N GLY A 213 -14.53 -9.05 1.30
CA GLY A 213 -14.07 -10.30 0.69
C GLY A 213 -14.74 -11.56 1.22
N TYR A 214 -15.41 -11.50 2.38
CA TYR A 214 -16.19 -12.63 2.94
C TYR A 214 -17.67 -12.62 2.53
N ALA A 215 -18.16 -11.54 1.92
CA ALA A 215 -19.59 -11.40 1.60
C ALA A 215 -19.99 -12.10 0.30
N TYR A 216 -19.14 -12.03 -0.74
CA TYR A 216 -19.40 -12.58 -2.06
C TYR A 216 -18.16 -13.35 -2.55
N ASN A 217 -18.09 -14.65 -2.22
CA ASN A 217 -16.92 -15.50 -2.49
C ASN A 217 -17.01 -16.26 -3.82
N SER A 218 -17.75 -15.75 -4.79
CA SER A 218 -17.83 -16.30 -6.14
C SER A 218 -17.23 -15.36 -7.19
N PHE A 219 -16.81 -15.91 -8.34
CA PHE A 219 -16.23 -15.17 -9.46
C PHE A 219 -16.60 -15.90 -10.77
N PRO A 220 -16.94 -15.21 -11.88
CA PRO A 220 -16.92 -13.75 -12.06
C PRO A 220 -18.13 -13.02 -11.44
N LEU A 221 -19.21 -13.73 -11.16
CA LEU A 221 -20.44 -13.17 -10.60
C LEU A 221 -20.35 -13.04 -9.06
N MET A 222 -21.17 -12.18 -8.48
CA MET A 222 -21.32 -11.99 -7.04
C MET A 222 -22.53 -12.81 -6.56
N ASN A 223 -22.29 -14.06 -6.10
CA ASN A 223 -23.31 -15.03 -5.73
C ASN A 223 -24.38 -15.23 -6.83
N GLY A 224 -23.92 -15.41 -8.07
CA GLY A 224 -24.78 -15.63 -9.22
C GLY A 224 -25.31 -14.36 -9.89
N GLN A 225 -25.06 -13.17 -9.34
CA GLN A 225 -25.54 -11.89 -9.85
C GLN A 225 -24.39 -11.03 -10.38
N LEU A 226 -24.61 -10.26 -11.46
CA LEU A 226 -23.65 -9.29 -11.95
C LEU A 226 -23.59 -8.07 -11.02
N VAL A 227 -24.76 -7.60 -10.60
CA VAL A 227 -24.93 -6.51 -9.63
C VAL A 227 -25.89 -7.01 -8.54
N PRO A 228 -25.40 -7.26 -7.31
CA PRO A 228 -26.26 -7.66 -6.21
C PRO A 228 -27.29 -6.58 -5.83
N PRO A 229 -28.47 -6.97 -5.35
CA PRO A 229 -29.53 -6.01 -4.98
C PRO A 229 -29.13 -5.13 -3.80
N GLU A 230 -28.17 -5.53 -2.98
CA GLU A 230 -27.66 -4.76 -1.83
C GLU A 230 -26.77 -3.58 -2.24
N VAL A 231 -26.41 -3.48 -3.52
CA VAL A 231 -25.64 -2.34 -4.05
C VAL A 231 -26.48 -1.06 -3.94
N LEU A 232 -25.89 -0.01 -3.39
CA LEU A 232 -26.50 1.33 -3.20
C LEU A 232 -27.69 1.39 -2.23
N MET A 233 -27.85 0.44 -1.30
CA MET A 233 -28.97 0.41 -0.36
C MET A 233 -28.84 1.38 0.84
N LEU A 234 -27.64 1.97 1.08
CA LEU A 234 -27.45 2.89 2.21
C LEU A 234 -27.83 4.31 1.83
N GLU A 235 -28.49 5.01 2.78
CA GLU A 235 -28.75 6.44 2.68
C GLU A 235 -27.84 7.24 3.65
N PRO A 236 -27.35 8.40 3.22
CA PRO A 236 -27.38 8.96 1.87
C PRO A 236 -26.51 8.12 0.90
N TRP A 237 -26.86 8.11 -0.39
CA TRP A 237 -26.33 7.20 -1.42
C TRP A 237 -24.78 7.10 -1.47
N TRP A 238 -24.05 8.19 -1.22
CA TRP A 238 -22.58 8.21 -1.24
C TRP A 238 -21.93 7.33 -0.16
N ARG A 239 -22.66 7.03 0.95
CA ARG A 239 -22.16 6.13 2.02
C ARG A 239 -21.91 4.72 1.52
N ASN A 240 -22.59 4.30 0.44
CA ASN A 240 -22.37 2.97 -0.13
C ASN A 240 -20.93 2.75 -0.59
N PHE A 241 -20.27 3.76 -1.13
CA PHE A 241 -18.87 3.67 -1.56
C PHE A 241 -17.89 3.58 -0.40
N LEU A 242 -18.32 3.85 0.82
CA LEU A 242 -17.47 3.85 2.01
C LEU A 242 -17.81 2.72 2.99
N TYR A 243 -19.08 2.29 3.06
CA TYR A 243 -19.56 1.42 4.14
C TYR A 243 -20.43 0.24 3.67
N ASN A 244 -20.76 0.13 2.39
CA ASN A 244 -21.52 -0.99 1.86
C ASN A 244 -20.59 -2.04 1.24
N MET A 245 -20.58 -3.26 1.81
CA MET A 245 -19.69 -4.34 1.35
C MET A 245 -19.94 -4.74 -0.11
N ALA A 246 -21.23 -4.77 -0.56
CA ALA A 246 -21.57 -5.10 -1.93
C ALA A 246 -21.04 -4.07 -2.92
N THR A 247 -21.28 -2.77 -2.64
CA THR A 247 -20.83 -1.66 -3.49
C THR A 247 -19.30 -1.59 -3.57
N VAL A 248 -18.62 -1.66 -2.43
CA VAL A 248 -17.16 -1.58 -2.38
C VAL A 248 -16.50 -2.76 -3.11
N GLN A 249 -17.05 -3.98 -2.97
CA GLN A 249 -16.53 -5.13 -3.71
C GLN A 249 -16.82 -5.02 -5.21
N LEU A 250 -18.01 -4.55 -5.60
CA LEU A 250 -18.35 -4.31 -7.00
C LEU A 250 -17.43 -3.29 -7.66
N VAL A 251 -17.14 -2.18 -6.97
CA VAL A 251 -16.19 -1.15 -7.45
C VAL A 251 -14.80 -1.74 -7.65
N HIS A 252 -14.32 -2.57 -6.71
CA HIS A 252 -13.01 -3.23 -6.86
C HIS A 252 -12.98 -4.17 -8.08
N ARG A 253 -14.04 -4.92 -8.32
CA ARG A 253 -14.17 -5.77 -9.51
C ARG A 253 -14.30 -4.95 -10.80
N ALA A 254 -14.97 -3.80 -10.78
CA ALA A 254 -15.03 -2.89 -11.93
C ALA A 254 -13.64 -2.40 -12.34
N PHE A 255 -12.77 -2.05 -11.38
CA PHE A 255 -11.36 -1.74 -11.66
C PHE A 255 -10.62 -2.94 -12.28
N PHE A 256 -10.86 -4.16 -11.80
CA PHE A 256 -10.27 -5.35 -12.42
C PHE A 256 -10.67 -5.47 -13.89
N TRP A 257 -11.95 -5.34 -14.23
CA TRP A 257 -12.41 -5.41 -15.63
C TRP A 257 -11.85 -4.28 -16.48
N LEU A 258 -11.80 -3.06 -15.94
CA LEU A 258 -11.16 -1.92 -16.62
C LEU A 258 -9.68 -2.22 -16.92
N LEU A 259 -8.92 -2.69 -15.94
CA LEU A 259 -7.50 -3.00 -16.11
C LEU A 259 -7.27 -4.21 -17.04
N SER A 260 -8.22 -5.16 -17.10
CA SER A 260 -8.18 -6.29 -18.06
C SER A 260 -8.26 -5.83 -19.52
N ILE A 261 -8.77 -4.62 -19.77
CA ILE A 261 -8.79 -4.01 -21.10
C ILE A 261 -7.57 -3.08 -21.29
N VAL A 262 -7.31 -2.21 -20.31
CA VAL A 262 -6.30 -1.15 -20.44
C VAL A 262 -4.88 -1.71 -20.44
N ILE A 263 -4.56 -2.69 -19.58
CA ILE A 263 -3.19 -3.22 -19.49
C ILE A 263 -2.74 -3.94 -20.76
N PRO A 264 -3.53 -4.80 -21.42
CA PRO A 264 -3.17 -5.36 -22.72
C PRO A 264 -2.92 -4.30 -23.80
N ILE A 265 -3.69 -3.20 -23.82
CA ILE A 265 -3.50 -2.09 -24.77
C ILE A 265 -2.15 -1.38 -24.51
N VAL A 266 -1.84 -1.09 -23.24
CA VAL A 266 -0.56 -0.48 -22.85
C VAL A 266 0.60 -1.43 -23.16
N TRP A 267 0.47 -2.71 -22.80
CA TRP A 267 1.46 -3.74 -23.12
C TRP A 267 1.73 -3.83 -24.61
N TRP A 268 0.70 -3.86 -25.45
CA TRP A 268 0.85 -3.93 -26.91
C TRP A 268 1.70 -2.78 -27.45
N ARG A 269 1.52 -1.58 -26.89
CA ARG A 269 2.33 -0.40 -27.27
C ARG A 269 3.75 -0.46 -26.70
N ALA A 270 3.95 -1.12 -25.56
CA ALA A 270 5.22 -1.26 -24.85
C ALA A 270 5.89 -2.64 -25.04
N ARG A 271 5.39 -3.51 -25.94
CA ARG A 271 5.84 -4.90 -26.11
C ARG A 271 7.31 -5.06 -26.51
N GLY A 272 7.95 -4.01 -26.99
CA GLY A 272 9.39 -3.99 -27.26
C GLY A 272 10.25 -3.71 -26.02
N THR A 273 9.66 -3.61 -24.83
CA THR A 273 10.36 -3.28 -23.57
C THR A 273 10.15 -4.34 -22.49
N VAL A 274 11.18 -4.53 -21.67
CA VAL A 274 11.08 -5.41 -20.48
C VAL A 274 9.99 -4.92 -19.52
N ALA A 275 9.86 -3.60 -19.35
CA ALA A 275 8.85 -3.00 -18.48
C ALA A 275 7.41 -3.35 -18.91
N GLY A 276 7.12 -3.33 -20.23
CA GLY A 276 5.81 -3.74 -20.75
C GLY A 276 5.50 -5.21 -20.45
N HIS A 277 6.46 -6.11 -20.64
CA HIS A 277 6.27 -7.53 -20.29
C HIS A 277 6.11 -7.75 -18.79
N ALA A 278 6.88 -7.03 -17.96
CA ALA A 278 6.74 -7.07 -16.51
C ALA A 278 5.34 -6.59 -16.05
N LEU A 279 4.79 -5.56 -16.68
CA LEU A 279 3.45 -5.06 -16.41
C LEU A 279 2.38 -6.14 -16.68
N LEU A 280 2.43 -6.78 -17.85
CA LEU A 280 1.44 -7.82 -18.19
C LEU A 280 1.57 -9.03 -17.28
N ALA A 281 2.79 -9.49 -17.00
CA ALA A 281 3.04 -10.62 -16.12
C ALA A 281 2.56 -10.32 -14.68
N ALA A 282 2.87 -9.12 -14.16
CA ALA A 282 2.39 -8.68 -12.84
C ALA A 282 0.87 -8.61 -12.77
N PHE A 283 0.20 -8.16 -13.85
CA PHE A 283 -1.26 -8.13 -13.90
C PHE A 283 -1.88 -9.53 -13.89
N ILE A 284 -1.38 -10.45 -14.70
CA ILE A 284 -1.86 -11.84 -14.76
C ILE A 284 -1.71 -12.50 -13.37
N LEU A 285 -0.54 -12.35 -12.75
CA LEU A 285 -0.30 -12.86 -11.40
C LEU A 285 -1.24 -12.23 -10.38
N GLN A 286 -1.41 -10.90 -10.41
CA GLN A 286 -2.27 -10.18 -9.49
C GLN A 286 -3.74 -10.58 -9.62
N ALA A 287 -4.22 -10.80 -10.84
CA ALA A 287 -5.55 -11.30 -11.12
C ALA A 287 -5.75 -12.73 -10.55
N ALA A 288 -4.80 -13.62 -10.80
CA ALA A 288 -4.84 -14.98 -10.26
C ALA A 288 -4.85 -14.98 -8.72
N LEU A 289 -3.98 -14.17 -8.09
CA LEU A 289 -3.94 -14.01 -6.63
C LEU A 289 -5.24 -13.46 -6.06
N GLY A 290 -5.84 -12.46 -6.72
CA GLY A 290 -7.11 -11.86 -6.26
C GLY A 290 -8.27 -12.83 -6.34
N ILE A 291 -8.42 -13.54 -7.46
CA ILE A 291 -9.46 -14.55 -7.65
C ILE A 291 -9.27 -15.70 -6.65
N SER A 292 -8.05 -16.22 -6.49
CA SER A 292 -7.77 -17.28 -5.53
C SER A 292 -8.02 -16.84 -4.09
N THR A 293 -7.61 -15.63 -3.72
CA THR A 293 -7.87 -15.05 -2.39
C THR A 293 -9.37 -15.02 -2.09
N LEU A 294 -10.17 -14.59 -3.06
CA LEU A 294 -11.62 -14.50 -2.93
C LEU A 294 -12.27 -15.89 -2.81
N LEU A 295 -11.98 -16.79 -3.75
CA LEU A 295 -12.61 -18.11 -3.83
C LEU A 295 -12.28 -19.02 -2.65
N LEU A 296 -11.09 -18.84 -2.04
CA LEU A 296 -10.64 -19.61 -0.88
C LEU A 296 -11.00 -18.96 0.47
N GLY A 297 -11.85 -17.93 0.50
CA GLY A 297 -12.33 -17.32 1.74
C GLY A 297 -11.26 -16.47 2.45
N VAL A 298 -10.42 -15.78 1.68
CA VAL A 298 -9.41 -14.80 2.16
C VAL A 298 -8.40 -15.41 3.15
N PRO A 299 -7.65 -16.47 2.79
CA PRO A 299 -6.57 -16.98 3.63
C PRO A 299 -5.52 -15.89 3.86
N VAL A 300 -4.97 -15.80 5.08
CA VAL A 300 -4.00 -14.76 5.48
C VAL A 300 -2.83 -14.66 4.52
N GLY A 301 -2.21 -15.78 4.15
CA GLY A 301 -1.07 -15.81 3.23
C GLY A 301 -1.42 -15.27 1.84
N LEU A 302 -2.54 -15.74 1.24
CA LEU A 302 -2.97 -15.28 -0.08
C LEU A 302 -3.38 -13.80 -0.05
N GLY A 303 -4.09 -13.35 0.98
CA GLY A 303 -4.45 -11.94 1.14
C GLY A 303 -3.23 -11.03 1.24
N ALA A 304 -2.20 -11.44 1.99
CA ALA A 304 -0.94 -10.70 2.11
C ALA A 304 -0.18 -10.66 0.78
N VAL A 305 -0.06 -11.79 0.08
CA VAL A 305 0.63 -11.86 -1.22
C VAL A 305 -0.16 -11.08 -2.29
N HIS A 306 -1.50 -11.12 -2.28
CA HIS A 306 -2.33 -10.29 -3.17
C HIS A 306 -2.12 -8.79 -2.92
N GLN A 307 -2.02 -8.36 -1.66
CA GLN A 307 -1.68 -6.98 -1.32
C GLN A 307 -0.28 -6.59 -1.82
N GLY A 308 0.72 -7.44 -1.64
CA GLY A 308 2.07 -7.24 -2.17
C GLY A 308 2.10 -7.21 -3.70
N GLY A 309 1.36 -8.09 -4.35
CA GLY A 309 1.21 -8.12 -5.80
C GLY A 309 0.64 -6.82 -6.37
N ALA A 310 -0.28 -6.17 -5.65
CA ALA A 310 -0.80 -4.86 -6.05
C ALA A 310 0.29 -3.77 -6.05
N VAL A 311 1.21 -3.78 -5.09
CA VAL A 311 2.37 -2.87 -5.06
C VAL A 311 3.34 -3.16 -6.20
N LEU A 312 3.60 -4.44 -6.50
CA LEU A 312 4.45 -4.83 -7.64
C LEU A 312 3.81 -4.46 -8.98
N LEU A 313 2.49 -4.60 -9.11
CA LEU A 313 1.77 -4.15 -10.31
C LEU A 313 1.86 -2.62 -10.47
N LEU A 314 1.73 -1.88 -9.37
CA LEU A 314 1.93 -0.42 -9.36
C LEU A 314 3.38 -0.06 -9.76
N ALA A 315 4.37 -0.78 -9.24
CA ALA A 315 5.79 -0.59 -9.61
C ALA A 315 6.01 -0.84 -11.10
N ALA A 316 5.46 -1.93 -11.65
CA ALA A 316 5.56 -2.25 -13.07
C ALA A 316 4.89 -1.19 -13.95
N ALA A 317 3.75 -0.64 -13.52
CA ALA A 317 3.07 0.45 -14.22
C ALA A 317 3.89 1.75 -14.19
N ILE A 318 4.48 2.11 -13.04
CA ILE A 318 5.38 3.26 -12.91
C ILE A 318 6.61 3.07 -13.81
N TRP A 319 7.22 1.89 -13.81
CA TRP A 319 8.36 1.61 -14.66
C TRP A 319 7.98 1.67 -16.15
N THR A 320 6.84 1.11 -16.55
CA THR A 320 6.34 1.19 -17.94
C THR A 320 6.06 2.64 -18.34
N ALA A 321 5.42 3.42 -17.48
CA ALA A 321 5.19 4.85 -17.71
C ALA A 321 6.52 5.61 -17.87
N HIS A 322 7.49 5.34 -16.98
CA HIS A 322 8.80 5.97 -17.03
C HIS A 322 9.57 5.60 -18.30
N SER A 323 9.46 4.35 -18.78
CA SER A 323 10.18 3.85 -19.97
C SER A 323 9.44 4.07 -21.29
N ALA A 324 8.20 4.61 -21.27
CA ALA A 324 7.40 4.79 -22.48
C ALA A 324 8.08 5.74 -23.46
N PRO A 325 8.15 5.38 -24.77
CA PRO A 325 8.70 6.27 -25.80
C PRO A 325 7.81 7.52 -25.95
N ALA A 326 8.41 8.62 -26.39
CA ALA A 326 7.65 9.82 -26.74
C ALA A 326 6.61 9.50 -27.82
N HIS A 327 5.43 10.13 -27.72
CA HIS A 327 4.38 9.98 -28.72
C HIS A 327 4.89 10.38 -30.12
N PRO A 328 4.56 9.66 -31.21
CA PRO A 328 5.04 9.96 -32.56
C PRO A 328 4.81 11.41 -33.00
N ALA A 329 3.72 12.04 -32.55
CA ALA A 329 3.42 13.45 -32.85
C ALA A 329 4.48 14.42 -32.28
N TYR A 330 5.16 14.08 -31.17
CA TYR A 330 6.22 14.91 -30.61
C TYR A 330 7.53 14.79 -31.37
N ARG A 331 7.76 13.68 -32.09
CA ARG A 331 8.91 13.52 -32.99
C ARG A 331 8.82 14.40 -34.25
N ALA A 332 7.60 14.67 -34.72
CA ALA A 332 7.39 15.46 -35.94
C ALA A 332 7.64 16.96 -35.74
N ILE A 333 7.55 17.49 -34.52
CA ILE A 333 7.69 18.91 -34.21
C ILE A 333 9.15 19.31 -33.91
N HIS A 334 10.03 18.36 -33.61
CA HIS A 334 11.39 18.64 -33.12
C HIS A 334 12.51 17.98 -33.95
N VAL A 335 12.27 17.67 -35.25
CA VAL A 335 13.33 17.37 -36.17
C VAL A 335 13.79 18.72 -36.76
N PRO A 336 15.00 19.22 -36.42
CA PRO A 336 15.56 20.36 -37.18
C PRO A 336 15.74 19.95 -38.64
N ALA A 337 15.30 20.84 -39.53
CA ALA A 337 15.51 20.71 -40.96
C ALA A 337 17.01 20.71 -41.31
#